data_5286683a287db055176f728bc7f9a096
#
_entry.id   5286683a287db055176f728bc7f9a096
#
_cell.length_a   1.000
_cell.length_b   1.000
_cell.length_c   1.000
_cell.angle_alpha   90.00
_cell.angle_beta   90.00
_cell.angle_gamma   90.00
#
_symmetry.space_group_name_H-M   'P 1'
#
loop_
_entity.id
_entity.type
_entity.pdbx_description
1 polymer ?
#
loop_
_entity_poly.entity_id
_entity_poly.type
_entity_poly.pdbx_seq_one_letter_code
_entity_poly.pdbx_strand_id
1 'polypeptide(L)'
;MFRLTTIVSLGAAVLAAGCGRSEAAREGRPAARANNTARTSASDTTLNRIADRARIQGDDKATLWVVEVSDFQCPYCKSWHDETYPVIKRDYVDAGKVRLAYVNFPLPGHKNAWPAAEAAMCAGLQGKFWQMHDSLFSSQERWAESASPAAVFDSLAVGSGVKLEPFHRCIAAKQLQALIEADVDRATESGVNSTPTIMIGRTVIRGAEPTDVFRRAIDSALTSAGR
;
A
#
# COMPACT_ATOMS: atom_id res chain seq x y z
N MET A 1 61.33 -16.14 23.49
CA MET A 1 61.91 -16.83 24.65
C MET A 1 60.81 -17.62 25.34
N PHE A 2 61.11 -18.93 25.51
CA PHE A 2 60.50 -19.95 26.38
C PHE A 2 59.01 -20.34 26.13
N ARG A 3 58.83 -21.47 25.49
CA ARG A 3 58.75 -22.95 25.82
C ARG A 3 57.42 -23.28 26.48
N LEU A 4 56.52 -24.00 25.80
CA LEU A 4 56.39 -25.48 25.71
C LEU A 4 56.13 -26.14 27.10
N THR A 5 55.01 -26.76 27.29
CA THR A 5 54.97 -28.20 27.65
C THR A 5 53.57 -28.82 27.50
N THR A 6 53.55 -29.88 26.78
CA THR A 6 52.53 -30.93 26.56
C THR A 6 52.32 -31.78 27.80
N ILE A 7 51.12 -32.28 28.08
CA ILE A 7 50.95 -33.61 28.71
C ILE A 7 49.69 -34.32 28.15
N VAL A 8 49.91 -35.49 27.64
CA VAL A 8 48.97 -36.52 27.20
C VAL A 8 48.62 -37.38 28.36
N SER A 9 47.37 -37.83 28.49
CA SER A 9 47.04 -39.04 29.22
C SER A 9 45.81 -39.75 28.64
N LEU A 10 46.07 -40.96 28.27
CA LEU A 10 45.20 -42.04 27.80
C LEU A 10 44.40 -42.62 28.99
N GLY A 11 43.21 -43.13 28.75
CA GLY A 11 42.47 -43.96 29.70
C GLY A 11 41.16 -44.45 29.10
N ALA A 12 41.18 -45.54 28.61
CA ALA A 12 40.55 -46.83 28.38
C ALA A 12 39.03 -46.95 28.67
N ALA A 13 38.45 -47.71 27.76
CA ALA A 13 37.04 -48.15 27.59
C ALA A 13 36.44 -48.96 28.73
N VAL A 14 35.09 -48.93 28.84
CA VAL A 14 34.29 -50.10 29.22
C VAL A 14 32.95 -50.04 28.46
N LEU A 15 32.67 -51.13 27.75
CA LEU A 15 31.41 -51.49 27.13
C LEU A 15 30.39 -51.92 28.23
N ALA A 16 29.14 -51.47 28.13
CA ALA A 16 28.02 -52.20 28.69
C ALA A 16 26.80 -52.04 27.78
N ALA A 17 26.38 -53.14 27.20
CA ALA A 17 25.14 -53.28 26.44
C ALA A 17 23.92 -53.27 27.41
N GLY A 18 22.92 -52.50 27.06
CA GLY A 18 21.61 -52.48 27.72
C GLY A 18 20.52 -52.28 26.70
N CYS A 19 19.87 -53.35 26.27
CA CYS A 19 18.59 -53.30 25.55
C CYS A 19 17.51 -52.74 26.45
N GLY A 20 16.92 -51.63 26.06
CA GLY A 20 15.70 -51.07 26.62
C GLY A 20 14.84 -50.52 25.49
N ARG A 21 13.89 -51.33 25.03
CA ARG A 21 12.77 -50.90 24.22
C ARG A 21 11.89 -50.00 25.08
N SER A 22 11.78 -48.73 24.78
CA SER A 22 10.66 -47.89 25.22
C SER A 22 9.94 -47.37 24.00
N GLU A 23 8.74 -47.87 23.81
CA GLU A 23 7.74 -47.25 22.97
C GLU A 23 7.45 -45.85 23.53
N ALA A 24 7.99 -44.83 22.92
CA ALA A 24 7.61 -43.46 23.20
C ALA A 24 6.44 -43.10 22.30
N ALA A 25 5.37 -42.74 22.95
CA ALA A 25 4.11 -42.24 22.41
C ALA A 25 4.30 -41.26 21.22
N ARG A 26 3.57 -41.53 20.17
CA ARG A 26 3.31 -40.52 19.11
C ARG A 26 2.40 -39.47 19.71
N GLU A 27 2.97 -38.44 20.27
CA GLU A 27 2.23 -37.21 20.57
C GLU A 27 1.83 -36.54 19.27
N GLY A 28 0.52 -36.44 19.11
CA GLY A 28 -0.14 -35.76 17.99
C GLY A 28 0.28 -34.30 17.89
N ARG A 29 0.96 -33.97 16.83
CA ARG A 29 1.28 -32.60 16.46
C ARG A 29 0.00 -31.90 16.03
N PRO A 30 -0.33 -30.72 16.57
CA PRO A 30 -1.60 -30.07 16.34
C PRO A 30 -1.71 -29.57 14.88
N ALA A 31 -2.69 -30.11 14.16
CA ALA A 31 -3.14 -29.62 12.86
C ALA A 31 -3.65 -28.16 12.88
N ALA A 32 -3.77 -27.57 14.07
CA ALA A 32 -4.26 -26.20 14.26
C ALA A 32 -3.32 -25.10 13.73
N ARG A 33 -1.99 -25.34 13.71
CA ARG A 33 -1.03 -24.31 13.26
C ARG A 33 -1.01 -24.10 11.73
N ALA A 34 -1.16 -25.16 10.94
CA ALA A 34 -1.17 -25.09 9.49
C ALA A 34 -2.47 -24.45 8.96
N ASN A 35 -3.61 -24.72 9.62
CA ASN A 35 -4.89 -24.11 9.22
C ASN A 35 -4.98 -22.61 9.57
N ASN A 36 -4.27 -22.14 10.59
CA ASN A 36 -4.30 -20.74 10.97
C ASN A 36 -3.45 -19.87 10.02
N THR A 37 -2.30 -20.36 9.58
CA THR A 37 -1.43 -19.67 8.61
C THR A 37 -2.10 -19.58 7.23
N ALA A 38 -2.78 -20.62 6.78
CA ALA A 38 -3.51 -20.63 5.50
C ALA A 38 -4.76 -19.72 5.56
N ARG A 39 -5.44 -19.62 6.70
CA ARG A 39 -6.58 -18.69 6.89
C ARG A 39 -6.15 -17.24 6.93
N THR A 40 -5.03 -16.90 7.60
CA THR A 40 -4.48 -15.54 7.61
C THR A 40 -4.08 -15.11 6.21
N SER A 41 -3.36 -15.92 5.45
CA SER A 41 -2.93 -15.57 4.10
C SER A 41 -4.09 -15.40 3.11
N ALA A 42 -5.15 -16.22 3.20
CA ALA A 42 -6.34 -16.09 2.35
C ALA A 42 -7.18 -14.85 2.70
N SER A 43 -7.27 -14.51 3.99
CA SER A 43 -7.91 -13.28 4.48
C SER A 43 -7.18 -12.04 3.98
N ASP A 44 -5.85 -12.01 4.11
CA ASP A 44 -5.00 -10.90 3.69
C ASP A 44 -5.09 -10.69 2.16
N THR A 45 -5.09 -11.75 1.37
CA THR A 45 -5.28 -11.67 -0.09
C THR A 45 -6.64 -11.07 -0.45
N THR A 46 -7.70 -11.39 0.31
CA THR A 46 -9.04 -10.86 0.06
C THR A 46 -9.11 -9.37 0.41
N LEU A 47 -8.56 -8.96 1.56
CA LEU A 47 -8.52 -7.56 1.98
C LEU A 47 -7.70 -6.70 1.00
N ASN A 48 -6.54 -7.19 0.58
CA ASN A 48 -5.71 -6.52 -0.42
C ASN A 48 -6.47 -6.30 -1.73
N ARG A 49 -7.19 -7.30 -2.22
CA ARG A 49 -7.99 -7.17 -3.44
C ARG A 49 -9.14 -6.17 -3.31
N ILE A 50 -9.80 -6.11 -2.14
CA ILE A 50 -10.84 -5.11 -1.86
C ILE A 50 -10.23 -3.72 -1.86
N ALA A 51 -9.11 -3.53 -1.16
CA ALA A 51 -8.42 -2.25 -1.07
C ALA A 51 -7.88 -1.79 -2.45
N ASP A 52 -7.29 -2.69 -3.23
CA ASP A 52 -6.84 -2.40 -4.59
C ASP A 52 -7.99 -1.96 -5.50
N ARG A 53 -9.11 -2.65 -5.43
CA ARG A 53 -10.28 -2.28 -6.24
C ARG A 53 -10.86 -0.93 -5.82
N ALA A 54 -10.86 -0.62 -4.53
CA ALA A 54 -11.45 0.60 -3.99
C ALA A 54 -10.75 1.89 -4.48
N ARG A 55 -9.47 1.81 -4.86
CA ARG A 55 -8.68 2.95 -5.36
C ARG A 55 -8.66 3.07 -6.89
N ILE A 56 -9.61 2.41 -7.56
CA ILE A 56 -9.81 2.49 -9.00
C ILE A 56 -11.17 3.13 -9.27
N GLN A 57 -11.20 4.11 -10.18
CA GLN A 57 -12.42 4.75 -10.70
C GLN A 57 -12.51 4.54 -12.22
N GLY A 58 -13.72 4.73 -12.74
CA GLY A 58 -14.02 4.69 -14.17
C GLY A 58 -14.72 3.41 -14.60
N ASP A 59 -15.15 3.39 -15.86
CA ASP A 59 -15.84 2.25 -16.47
C ASP A 59 -14.87 1.08 -16.67
N ASP A 60 -15.29 -0.12 -16.27
CA ASP A 60 -14.49 -1.34 -16.45
C ASP A 60 -14.22 -1.68 -17.92
N LYS A 61 -14.97 -1.11 -18.85
CA LYS A 61 -14.76 -1.25 -20.30
C LYS A 61 -13.70 -0.30 -20.85
N ALA A 62 -13.35 0.77 -20.12
CA ALA A 62 -12.30 1.67 -20.57
C ALA A 62 -10.94 0.97 -20.55
N THR A 63 -10.22 1.04 -21.66
CA THR A 63 -8.93 0.36 -21.85
C THR A 63 -7.74 1.24 -21.50
N LEU A 64 -7.90 2.56 -21.56
CA LEU A 64 -6.84 3.51 -21.20
C LEU A 64 -6.83 3.73 -19.68
N TRP A 65 -5.63 3.61 -19.11
CA TRP A 65 -5.39 3.88 -17.70
C TRP A 65 -4.69 5.22 -17.51
N VAL A 66 -5.14 5.96 -16.52
CA VAL A 66 -4.44 7.06 -15.87
C VAL A 66 -4.03 6.55 -14.49
N VAL A 67 -2.74 6.46 -14.22
CA VAL A 67 -2.21 6.01 -12.93
C VAL A 67 -1.57 7.20 -12.25
N GLU A 68 -2.12 7.57 -11.11
CA GLU A 68 -1.60 8.62 -10.24
C GLU A 68 -0.71 8.00 -9.16
N VAL A 69 0.60 8.24 -9.23
CA VAL A 69 1.54 7.89 -8.17
C VAL A 69 1.73 9.12 -7.29
N SER A 70 1.27 9.05 -6.07
CA SER A 70 1.00 10.24 -5.26
C SER A 70 1.27 10.02 -3.77
N ASP A 71 1.48 11.14 -3.08
CA ASP A 71 1.70 11.23 -1.64
C ASP A 71 0.71 12.25 -1.06
N PHE A 72 -0.11 11.81 -0.12
CA PHE A 72 -1.13 12.67 0.50
C PHE A 72 -0.56 13.89 1.21
N GLN A 73 0.70 13.87 1.67
CA GLN A 73 1.33 15.02 2.32
C GLN A 73 2.04 15.95 1.33
N CYS A 74 2.27 15.51 0.10
CA CYS A 74 2.98 16.32 -0.90
C CYS A 74 2.14 17.54 -1.34
N PRO A 75 2.66 18.77 -1.26
CA PRO A 75 1.93 19.97 -1.68
C PRO A 75 1.66 20.00 -3.18
N TYR A 76 2.56 19.46 -4.00
CA TYR A 76 2.32 19.36 -5.46
C TYR A 76 1.24 18.33 -5.79
N CYS A 77 1.09 17.25 -4.98
CA CYS A 77 -0.03 16.32 -5.13
C CYS A 77 -1.36 17.01 -4.79
N LYS A 78 -1.36 17.85 -3.75
CA LYS A 78 -2.52 18.68 -3.43
C LYS A 78 -2.86 19.64 -4.58
N SER A 79 -1.88 20.34 -5.17
CA SER A 79 -2.12 21.22 -6.32
C SER A 79 -2.73 20.46 -7.50
N TRP A 80 -2.21 19.25 -7.81
CA TRP A 80 -2.80 18.41 -8.87
C TRP A 80 -4.22 17.98 -8.52
N HIS A 81 -4.48 17.58 -7.27
CA HIS A 81 -5.82 17.24 -6.77
C HIS A 81 -6.79 18.41 -6.89
N ASP A 82 -6.40 19.62 -6.51
CA ASP A 82 -7.31 20.76 -6.47
C ASP A 82 -7.60 21.33 -7.87
N GLU A 83 -6.60 21.32 -8.77
CA GLU A 83 -6.67 22.02 -10.05
C GLU A 83 -6.97 21.08 -11.23
N THR A 84 -6.37 19.90 -11.26
CA THR A 84 -6.39 19.02 -12.44
C THR A 84 -7.31 17.80 -12.26
N TYR A 85 -7.23 17.13 -11.12
CA TYR A 85 -8.03 15.92 -10.88
C TYR A 85 -9.54 16.11 -11.12
N PRO A 86 -10.22 17.21 -10.69
CA PRO A 86 -11.65 17.37 -10.91
C PRO A 86 -12.02 17.46 -12.39
N VAL A 87 -11.13 18.06 -13.20
CA VAL A 87 -11.31 18.16 -14.66
C VAL A 87 -11.14 16.80 -15.32
N ILE A 88 -10.06 16.07 -14.95
CA ILE A 88 -9.81 14.73 -15.50
C ILE A 88 -10.90 13.76 -15.08
N LYS A 89 -11.33 13.84 -13.83
CA LYS A 89 -12.43 13.01 -13.32
C LYS A 89 -13.71 13.24 -14.14
N ARG A 90 -14.16 14.48 -14.27
CA ARG A 90 -15.40 14.83 -14.97
C ARG A 90 -15.35 14.49 -16.46
N ASP A 91 -14.29 14.88 -17.16
CA ASP A 91 -14.24 14.87 -18.65
C ASP A 91 -13.82 13.51 -19.23
N TYR A 92 -13.17 12.67 -18.39
CA TYR A 92 -12.62 11.40 -18.87
C TYR A 92 -13.05 10.18 -18.02
N VAL A 93 -12.95 10.26 -16.69
CA VAL A 93 -13.27 9.12 -15.81
C VAL A 93 -14.78 8.89 -15.76
N ASP A 94 -15.54 9.94 -15.37
CA ASP A 94 -17.01 9.87 -15.27
C ASP A 94 -17.68 9.72 -16.66
N ALA A 95 -16.99 10.18 -17.71
CA ALA A 95 -17.39 9.96 -19.09
C ALA A 95 -17.06 8.53 -19.63
N GLY A 96 -16.50 7.66 -18.81
CA GLY A 96 -16.18 6.27 -19.17
C GLY A 96 -15.05 6.09 -20.19
N LYS A 97 -14.24 7.14 -20.44
CA LYS A 97 -13.16 7.11 -21.42
C LYS A 97 -11.88 6.49 -20.88
N VAL A 98 -11.62 6.63 -19.59
CA VAL A 98 -10.42 6.14 -18.91
C VAL A 98 -10.75 5.51 -17.56
N ARG A 99 -9.85 4.66 -17.08
CA ARG A 99 -9.79 4.28 -15.67
C ARG A 99 -8.72 5.11 -14.97
N LEU A 100 -9.00 5.52 -13.75
CA LEU A 100 -8.03 6.18 -12.87
C LEU A 100 -7.69 5.25 -11.71
N ALA A 101 -6.42 5.03 -11.47
CA ALA A 101 -5.91 4.30 -10.31
C ALA A 101 -4.99 5.19 -9.48
N TYR A 102 -5.13 5.13 -8.17
CA TYR A 102 -4.22 5.76 -7.22
C TYR A 102 -3.18 4.75 -6.73
N VAL A 103 -1.91 5.13 -6.71
CA VAL A 103 -0.77 4.36 -6.21
C VAL A 103 -0.08 5.16 -5.11
N ASN A 104 0.02 4.57 -3.92
CA ASN A 104 0.66 5.23 -2.78
C ASN A 104 2.17 5.34 -2.98
N PHE A 105 2.71 6.53 -2.78
CA PHE A 105 4.16 6.76 -2.80
C PHE A 105 4.56 7.73 -1.69
N PRO A 106 4.37 7.36 -0.41
CA PRO A 106 4.73 8.19 0.73
C PRO A 106 6.23 8.45 0.74
N LEU A 107 6.63 9.73 0.62
CA LEU A 107 8.02 10.16 0.56
C LEU A 107 8.68 10.12 1.96
N PRO A 108 9.93 9.71 2.07
CA PRO A 108 10.61 9.59 3.38
C PRO A 108 10.68 10.89 4.20
N GLY A 109 10.66 12.06 3.53
CA GLY A 109 10.67 13.37 4.19
C GLY A 109 9.30 13.81 4.73
N HIS A 110 8.22 13.12 4.38
CA HIS A 110 6.85 13.45 4.76
C HIS A 110 6.38 12.57 5.91
N LYS A 111 6.56 13.06 7.15
CA LYS A 111 6.34 12.28 8.39
C LYS A 111 4.94 11.69 8.54
N ASN A 112 3.92 12.33 7.97
CA ASN A 112 2.52 11.91 8.05
C ASN A 112 1.98 11.30 6.75
N ALA A 113 2.79 11.17 5.70
CA ALA A 113 2.38 10.58 4.43
C ALA A 113 2.00 9.10 4.56
N TRP A 114 2.80 8.35 5.31
CA TRP A 114 2.52 6.93 5.58
C TRP A 114 1.21 6.72 6.35
N PRO A 115 0.99 7.38 7.52
CA PRO A 115 -0.28 7.30 8.22
C PRO A 115 -1.50 7.75 7.37
N ALA A 116 -1.34 8.75 6.50
CA ALA A 116 -2.40 9.18 5.60
C ALA A 116 -2.73 8.12 4.54
N ALA A 117 -1.71 7.46 3.97
CA ALA A 117 -1.89 6.33 3.05
C ALA A 117 -2.63 5.17 3.74
N GLU A 118 -2.23 4.79 4.96
CA GLU A 118 -2.93 3.76 5.75
C GLU A 118 -4.39 4.14 5.99
N ALA A 119 -4.67 5.40 6.34
CA ALA A 119 -6.02 5.90 6.56
C ALA A 119 -6.88 5.80 5.29
N ALA A 120 -6.37 6.23 4.14
CA ALA A 120 -7.07 6.12 2.86
C ALA A 120 -7.35 4.66 2.47
N MET A 121 -6.36 3.79 2.62
CA MET A 121 -6.49 2.37 2.29
C MET A 121 -7.45 1.64 3.24
N CYS A 122 -7.43 1.94 4.55
CA CYS A 122 -8.37 1.37 5.51
C CYS A 122 -9.81 1.87 5.28
N ALA A 123 -10.01 3.12 4.85
CA ALA A 123 -11.29 3.61 4.37
C ALA A 123 -11.74 2.85 3.10
N GLY A 124 -10.78 2.48 2.25
CA GLY A 124 -11.01 1.69 1.04
C GLY A 124 -11.62 0.31 1.31
N LEU A 125 -11.29 -0.35 2.43
CA LEU A 125 -11.93 -1.61 2.85
C LEU A 125 -13.44 -1.46 3.09
N GLN A 126 -13.92 -0.23 3.29
CA GLN A 126 -15.33 0.11 3.44
C GLN A 126 -15.91 0.78 2.18
N GLY A 127 -15.20 0.74 1.04
CA GLY A 127 -15.60 1.37 -0.21
C GLY A 127 -15.58 2.90 -0.16
N LYS A 128 -14.76 3.49 0.74
CA LYS A 128 -14.68 4.92 0.99
C LYS A 128 -13.30 5.52 0.67
N PHE A 129 -12.51 4.85 -0.15
CA PHE A 129 -11.17 5.32 -0.52
C PHE A 129 -11.21 6.75 -1.08
N TRP A 130 -12.04 7.00 -2.09
CA TRP A 130 -12.06 8.29 -2.78
C TRP A 130 -12.63 9.43 -1.93
N GLN A 131 -13.62 9.15 -1.08
CA GLN A 131 -14.12 10.12 -0.13
C GLN A 131 -13.03 10.51 0.89
N MET A 132 -12.26 9.54 1.36
CA MET A 132 -11.16 9.79 2.27
C MET A 132 -9.99 10.47 1.57
N HIS A 133 -9.69 10.09 0.33
CA HIS A 133 -8.71 10.72 -0.55
C HIS A 133 -8.99 12.22 -0.70
N ASP A 134 -10.21 12.59 -1.08
CA ASP A 134 -10.59 13.99 -1.26
C ASP A 134 -10.54 14.75 0.07
N SER A 135 -10.96 14.11 1.17
CA SER A 135 -10.91 14.70 2.52
C SER A 135 -9.47 14.92 3.00
N LEU A 136 -8.55 14.00 2.71
CA LEU A 136 -7.13 14.13 3.07
C LEU A 136 -6.48 15.31 2.34
N PHE A 137 -6.65 15.41 1.03
CA PHE A 137 -6.08 16.53 0.27
C PHE A 137 -6.70 17.86 0.63
N SER A 138 -8.04 17.96 0.69
CA SER A 138 -8.72 19.20 1.02
C SER A 138 -8.41 19.72 2.44
N SER A 139 -8.00 18.84 3.34
CA SER A 139 -7.64 19.18 4.73
C SER A 139 -6.13 19.03 5.02
N GLN A 140 -5.28 18.94 3.99
CA GLN A 140 -3.84 18.65 4.14
C GLN A 140 -3.15 19.55 5.18
N GLU A 141 -3.45 20.85 5.19
CA GLU A 141 -2.85 21.83 6.10
C GLU A 141 -3.14 21.53 7.58
N ARG A 142 -4.24 20.83 7.88
CA ARG A 142 -4.63 20.50 9.25
C ARG A 142 -3.83 19.36 9.86
N TRP A 143 -3.26 18.49 9.03
CA TRP A 143 -2.62 17.27 9.50
C TRP A 143 -1.18 17.08 9.01
N ALA A 144 -0.79 17.67 7.88
CA ALA A 144 0.51 17.41 7.25
C ALA A 144 1.68 17.64 8.20
N GLU A 145 1.66 18.72 8.98
CA GLU A 145 2.72 19.08 9.94
C GLU A 145 2.36 18.75 11.40
N SER A 146 1.21 18.12 11.64
CA SER A 146 0.78 17.75 12.98
C SER A 146 1.71 16.71 13.61
N ALA A 147 2.01 16.87 14.89
CA ALA A 147 2.71 15.86 15.68
C ALA A 147 1.82 14.65 16.02
N SER A 148 0.49 14.81 15.93
CA SER A 148 -0.50 13.77 16.23
C SER A 148 -1.72 13.88 15.28
N PRO A 149 -1.61 13.41 14.03
CA PRO A 149 -2.66 13.58 13.02
C PRO A 149 -3.87 12.64 13.20
N ALA A 150 -3.77 11.63 14.08
CA ALA A 150 -4.78 10.58 14.21
C ALA A 150 -6.21 11.11 14.45
N ALA A 151 -6.38 12.08 15.35
CA ALA A 151 -7.70 12.67 15.63
C ALA A 151 -8.27 13.42 14.42
N VAL A 152 -7.41 14.01 13.59
CA VAL A 152 -7.85 14.62 12.33
C VAL A 152 -8.28 13.53 11.36
N PHE A 153 -7.52 12.45 11.21
CA PHE A 153 -7.90 11.33 10.35
C PHE A 153 -9.22 10.68 10.77
N ASP A 154 -9.46 10.53 12.07
CA ASP A 154 -10.75 10.05 12.60
C ASP A 154 -11.91 10.96 12.17
N SER A 155 -11.73 12.28 12.33
CA SER A 155 -12.73 13.27 11.90
C SER A 155 -12.99 13.21 10.39
N LEU A 156 -11.93 13.08 9.57
CA LEU A 156 -12.04 12.94 8.12
C LEU A 156 -12.72 11.61 7.74
N ALA A 157 -12.40 10.52 8.42
CA ALA A 157 -13.02 9.22 8.21
C ALA A 157 -14.52 9.26 8.47
N VAL A 158 -14.94 9.86 9.59
CA VAL A 158 -16.37 10.07 9.89
C VAL A 158 -17.05 10.91 8.81
N GLY A 159 -16.45 12.05 8.44
CA GLY A 159 -16.94 12.91 7.37
C GLY A 159 -17.05 12.23 6.01
N SER A 160 -16.19 11.23 5.76
CA SER A 160 -16.19 10.38 4.56
C SER A 160 -17.19 9.22 4.62
N GLY A 161 -17.91 9.05 5.72
CA GLY A 161 -18.88 7.96 5.94
C GLY A 161 -18.22 6.63 6.31
N VAL A 162 -17.00 6.66 6.86
CA VAL A 162 -16.26 5.50 7.36
C VAL A 162 -16.70 5.17 8.79
N LYS A 163 -16.91 3.90 9.08
CA LYS A 163 -17.16 3.41 10.45
C LYS A 163 -15.83 3.30 11.19
N LEU A 164 -15.67 4.01 12.32
CA LEU A 164 -14.40 4.12 13.03
C LEU A 164 -13.89 2.79 13.58
N GLU A 165 -14.76 1.95 14.11
CA GLU A 165 -14.33 0.70 14.75
C GLU A 165 -13.59 -0.25 13.78
N PRO A 166 -14.11 -0.58 12.56
CA PRO A 166 -13.35 -1.34 11.57
C PRO A 166 -12.12 -0.59 11.06
N PHE A 167 -12.18 0.74 10.94
CA PHE A 167 -11.08 1.59 10.52
C PHE A 167 -9.90 1.51 11.49
N HIS A 168 -10.15 1.68 12.78
CA HIS A 168 -9.13 1.57 13.82
C HIS A 168 -8.53 0.16 13.89
N ARG A 169 -9.33 -0.90 13.74
CA ARG A 169 -8.82 -2.27 13.66
C ARG A 169 -7.85 -2.46 12.49
N CYS A 170 -8.22 -1.92 11.33
CA CYS A 170 -7.36 -2.00 10.13
C CYS A 170 -6.01 -1.32 10.37
N ILE A 171 -6.01 -0.09 10.89
CA ILE A 171 -4.79 0.67 11.20
C ILE A 171 -3.96 -0.03 12.28
N ALA A 172 -4.56 -0.41 13.40
CA ALA A 172 -3.86 -1.05 14.52
C ALA A 172 -3.22 -2.39 14.13
N ALA A 173 -3.88 -3.14 13.26
CA ALA A 173 -3.38 -4.42 12.75
C ALA A 173 -2.43 -4.26 11.55
N LYS A 174 -2.19 -3.04 11.06
CA LYS A 174 -1.36 -2.73 9.88
C LYS A 174 -1.73 -3.58 8.65
N GLN A 175 -3.03 -3.82 8.47
CA GLN A 175 -3.55 -4.81 7.51
C GLN A 175 -3.14 -4.54 6.07
N LEU A 176 -2.89 -3.29 5.70
CA LEU A 176 -2.59 -2.88 4.33
C LEU A 176 -1.17 -2.31 4.16
N GLN A 177 -0.33 -2.39 5.21
CA GLN A 177 1.05 -1.91 5.15
C GLN A 177 1.83 -2.56 4.00
N ALA A 178 1.80 -3.88 3.89
CA ALA A 178 2.49 -4.61 2.83
C ALA A 178 2.01 -4.22 1.42
N LEU A 179 0.75 -3.80 1.27
CA LEU A 179 0.23 -3.34 -0.01
C LEU A 179 0.77 -1.94 -0.36
N ILE A 180 0.89 -1.05 0.62
CA ILE A 180 1.50 0.28 0.43
C ILE A 180 3.01 0.13 0.13
N GLU A 181 3.72 -0.76 0.84
CA GLU A 181 5.12 -1.09 0.55
C GLU A 181 5.28 -1.59 -0.90
N ALA A 182 4.43 -2.51 -1.33
CA ALA A 182 4.44 -3.01 -2.70
C ALA A 182 4.12 -1.93 -3.75
N ASP A 183 3.34 -0.90 -3.41
CA ASP A 183 3.13 0.27 -4.27
C ASP A 183 4.42 1.06 -4.45
N VAL A 184 5.12 1.37 -3.35
CA VAL A 184 6.40 2.08 -3.35
C VAL A 184 7.43 1.32 -4.17
N ASP A 185 7.55 0.00 -3.96
CA ASP A 185 8.50 -0.84 -4.66
C ASP A 185 8.24 -0.82 -6.18
N ARG A 186 6.99 -1.11 -6.60
CA ARG A 186 6.60 -1.11 -8.01
C ARG A 186 6.78 0.25 -8.70
N ALA A 187 6.44 1.34 -8.00
CA ALA A 187 6.63 2.68 -8.52
C ALA A 187 8.13 2.99 -8.69
N THR A 188 8.95 2.64 -7.70
CA THR A 188 10.41 2.81 -7.74
C THR A 188 11.05 2.01 -8.87
N GLU A 189 10.69 0.73 -9.02
CA GLU A 189 11.13 -0.14 -10.11
C GLU A 189 10.73 0.41 -11.49
N SER A 190 9.60 1.12 -11.56
CA SER A 190 9.12 1.80 -12.77
C SER A 190 9.81 3.16 -13.01
N GLY A 191 10.81 3.53 -12.19
CA GLY A 191 11.59 4.78 -12.33
C GLY A 191 10.89 6.02 -11.79
N VAL A 192 9.86 5.85 -10.93
CA VAL A 192 9.24 6.96 -10.20
C VAL A 192 10.14 7.36 -9.03
N ASN A 193 10.44 8.65 -8.93
CA ASN A 193 11.27 9.22 -7.87
C ASN A 193 10.74 10.56 -7.32
N SER A 194 9.56 10.97 -7.75
CA SER A 194 8.90 12.20 -7.32
C SER A 194 7.38 12.08 -7.42
N THR A 195 6.67 12.91 -6.64
CA THR A 195 5.20 12.99 -6.64
C THR A 195 4.71 14.40 -6.93
N PRO A 196 3.55 14.56 -7.59
CA PRO A 196 2.84 13.48 -8.27
C PRO A 196 3.58 13.02 -9.54
N THR A 197 3.45 11.74 -9.88
CA THR A 197 3.82 11.23 -11.21
C THR A 197 2.58 10.60 -11.82
N ILE A 198 2.16 11.08 -12.98
CA ILE A 198 0.96 10.63 -13.67
C ILE A 198 1.36 9.84 -14.92
N MET A 199 0.93 8.58 -14.98
CA MET A 199 1.16 7.72 -16.14
C MET A 199 -0.12 7.62 -16.96
N ILE A 200 -0.04 7.89 -18.27
CA ILE A 200 -1.17 7.86 -19.21
C ILE A 200 -0.77 6.99 -20.39
N GLY A 201 -1.19 5.74 -20.40
CA GLY A 201 -0.70 4.76 -21.36
C GLY A 201 0.84 4.66 -21.30
N ARG A 202 1.53 5.16 -22.31
CA ARG A 202 3.02 5.17 -22.38
C ARG A 202 3.64 6.52 -21.97
N THR A 203 2.83 7.54 -21.74
CA THR A 203 3.29 8.87 -21.37
C THR A 203 3.42 8.99 -19.86
N VAL A 204 4.54 9.55 -19.40
CA VAL A 204 4.80 9.82 -17.98
C VAL A 204 4.95 11.34 -17.81
N ILE A 205 4.13 11.93 -16.95
CA ILE A 205 4.17 13.36 -16.60
C ILE A 205 4.55 13.46 -15.12
N ARG A 206 5.58 14.22 -14.81
CA ARG A 206 6.07 14.43 -13.43
C ARG A 206 5.70 15.83 -12.96
N GLY A 207 5.19 15.91 -11.74
CA GLY A 207 4.76 17.17 -11.13
C GLY A 207 3.33 17.55 -11.46
N ALA A 208 2.86 18.62 -10.79
CA ALA A 208 1.56 19.24 -11.02
C ALA A 208 1.64 20.20 -12.21
N GLU A 209 1.83 19.65 -13.40
CA GLU A 209 1.81 20.42 -14.64
C GLU A 209 0.41 21.02 -14.89
N PRO A 210 0.29 22.05 -15.74
CA PRO A 210 -1.01 22.61 -16.11
C PRO A 210 -1.98 21.54 -16.65
N THR A 211 -3.25 21.65 -16.31
CA THR A 211 -4.31 20.68 -16.69
C THR A 211 -4.32 20.32 -18.16
N ASP A 212 -4.04 21.29 -19.05
CA ASP A 212 -3.99 21.05 -20.49
C ASP A 212 -2.89 20.09 -20.95
N VAL A 213 -1.81 19.95 -20.18
CA VAL A 213 -0.76 18.95 -20.46
C VAL A 213 -1.34 17.54 -20.33
N PHE A 214 -2.08 17.29 -19.26
CA PHE A 214 -2.73 16.00 -19.01
C PHE A 214 -3.84 15.73 -20.02
N ARG A 215 -4.67 16.73 -20.34
CA ARG A 215 -5.73 16.61 -21.35
C ARG A 215 -5.15 16.19 -22.71
N ARG A 216 -4.14 16.89 -23.20
CA ARG A 216 -3.48 16.52 -24.47
C ARG A 216 -2.90 15.11 -24.46
N ALA A 217 -2.31 14.69 -23.34
CA ALA A 217 -1.76 13.34 -23.22
C ALA A 217 -2.85 12.26 -23.27
N ILE A 218 -3.97 12.48 -22.57
CA ILE A 218 -5.12 11.56 -22.60
C ILE A 218 -5.74 11.51 -23.99
N ASP A 219 -6.02 12.66 -24.62
CA ASP A 219 -6.64 12.74 -25.95
C ASP A 219 -5.77 12.04 -27.02
N SER A 220 -4.45 12.26 -26.94
CA SER A 220 -3.48 11.58 -27.82
C SER A 220 -3.49 10.06 -27.62
N ALA A 221 -3.52 9.59 -26.36
CA ALA A 221 -3.55 8.18 -26.04
C ALA A 221 -4.87 7.50 -26.49
N LEU A 222 -6.01 8.16 -26.29
CA LEU A 222 -7.32 7.68 -26.76
C LEU A 222 -7.37 7.57 -28.29
N THR A 223 -6.84 8.56 -29.01
CA THR A 223 -6.76 8.54 -30.47
C THR A 223 -5.88 7.39 -30.98
N SER A 224 -4.81 7.08 -30.25
CA SER A 224 -3.88 6.00 -30.61
C SER A 224 -4.44 4.61 -30.33
N ALA A 225 -5.26 4.47 -29.26
CA ALA A 225 -5.90 3.22 -28.90
C ALA A 225 -7.09 2.83 -29.82
N GLY A 226 -7.68 3.79 -30.51
CA GLY A 226 -8.78 3.58 -31.48
C GLY A 226 -8.32 3.21 -32.90
N ARG A 227 -7.00 3.11 -33.09
CA ARG A 227 -6.38 2.66 -34.35
C ARG A 227 -5.82 1.26 -34.20
#